data_322f68e0a15ad77548a26ff11d53249d
#
_entry.id   322f68e0a15ad77548a26ff11d53249d
#
_cell.length_a   1.000
_cell.length_b   1.000
_cell.length_c   1.000
_cell.angle_alpha   90.00
_cell.angle_beta   90.00
_cell.angle_gamma   90.00
#
_symmetry.space_group_name_H-M   'P 1'
#
loop_
_entity.id
_entity.type
_entity.pdbx_description
1 polymer ?
#
loop_
_entity_poly.entity_id
_entity_poly.type
_entity_poly.pdbx_seq_one_letter_code
_entity_poly.pdbx_strand_id
1 'polypeptide(L)'
;MPTHVPSRVPAGLPSESAPARERRVSVTRAMLHGARAIVLGAIVGVALPAPVAAQLAAPFELRVPKAPTLATSDGSGILAYELHVTNLSPAAQTIRRIEILDDATPARVLLTLEDTALANALARPGVSPAPAAIDRSRIGAGLRAIVFVWAPVSATAPPARVRHRLTIELETGGNKVTQMAEGGNAAVGRDVVSVGPPLRGGPWVAANGPGPVSGHRRSLIPIDGTPVIAQRFAIDYVMVDTAGRTFTGDRLKNESYYAEGVDALAVADGIVVVTKDSIPENIPGANSRAVPITLETIGGNHVILDLGQGRYAFYAHLQPGSLRVKLGDRVRRGQVLGLVGNSGNSTEPHLHFHISDSPSPLGSEGLPYTHDQFELVGRCKGAFIGCAAITPEAKRGELPNGTMVLRFP
;
A
#
# COMPACT_ATOMS: atom_id res chain seq x y z
N MET A 1 5.28 21.51 -49.85
CA MET A 1 3.99 21.31 -50.58
C MET A 1 3.28 20.16 -49.88
N PRO A 2 2.16 20.37 -49.23
CA PRO A 2 1.40 19.31 -48.54
C PRO A 2 0.26 18.85 -49.47
N THR A 3 0.05 17.56 -49.58
CA THR A 3 -1.08 16.94 -50.27
C THR A 3 -2.19 16.60 -49.28
N HIS A 4 -3.31 17.28 -49.48
CA HIS A 4 -4.58 17.08 -48.82
C HIS A 4 -5.23 15.76 -49.25
N VAL A 5 -5.80 15.01 -48.33
CA VAL A 5 -6.79 13.93 -48.59
C VAL A 5 -8.05 14.26 -47.80
N PRO A 6 -9.24 14.30 -48.44
CA PRO A 6 -10.48 14.67 -47.78
C PRO A 6 -11.18 13.49 -47.11
N SER A 7 -11.70 13.76 -45.92
CA SER A 7 -12.60 12.91 -45.14
C SER A 7 -13.99 12.81 -45.78
N ARG A 8 -14.54 11.62 -45.94
CA ARG A 8 -15.95 11.36 -46.27
C ARG A 8 -16.72 11.00 -44.99
N VAL A 9 -17.78 11.76 -44.72
CA VAL A 9 -18.82 11.47 -43.74
C VAL A 9 -19.96 10.73 -44.47
N PRO A 10 -20.51 9.64 -43.98
CA PRO A 10 -21.78 9.12 -44.44
C PRO A 10 -22.95 9.69 -43.64
N ALA A 11 -23.99 10.08 -44.39
CA ALA A 11 -25.24 10.64 -43.91
C ALA A 11 -26.25 9.58 -43.51
N GLY A 12 -27.08 9.94 -42.51
CA GLY A 12 -28.52 9.74 -42.54
C GLY A 12 -29.10 8.41 -42.11
N LEU A 13 -29.66 8.36 -40.92
CA LEU A 13 -30.72 7.42 -40.54
C LEU A 13 -32.07 8.18 -40.43
N PRO A 14 -33.20 7.62 -40.89
CA PRO A 14 -34.51 8.25 -40.76
C PRO A 14 -35.18 7.92 -39.42
N SER A 15 -35.87 8.91 -38.89
CA SER A 15 -36.76 8.82 -37.75
C SER A 15 -38.11 8.17 -38.14
N GLU A 16 -38.55 7.16 -37.44
CA GLU A 16 -39.94 6.72 -37.42
C GLU A 16 -40.50 6.87 -35.99
N SER A 17 -41.53 7.72 -35.89
CA SER A 17 -42.35 7.91 -34.72
C SER A 17 -43.60 7.02 -34.81
N ALA A 18 -43.87 6.25 -33.75
CA ALA A 18 -45.18 5.57 -33.59
C ALA A 18 -45.83 6.02 -32.29
N PRO A 19 -47.16 6.22 -32.26
CA PRO A 19 -47.86 6.89 -31.18
C PRO A 19 -48.28 5.95 -30.03
N ALA A 20 -48.21 6.46 -28.82
CA ALA A 20 -48.65 5.82 -27.60
C ALA A 20 -50.22 5.71 -27.55
N ARG A 21 -50.72 4.51 -27.31
CA ARG A 21 -52.13 4.25 -26.97
C ARG A 21 -52.37 4.42 -25.47
N GLU A 22 -53.13 5.46 -25.11
CA GLU A 22 -53.72 5.59 -23.78
C GLU A 22 -54.87 4.58 -23.60
N ARG A 23 -54.83 3.75 -22.58
CA ARG A 23 -55.96 2.97 -22.08
C ARG A 23 -56.62 3.73 -20.90
N ARG A 24 -57.81 4.26 -21.19
CA ARG A 24 -58.70 4.77 -20.12
C ARG A 24 -59.35 3.57 -19.42
N VAL A 25 -59.19 3.53 -18.09
CA VAL A 25 -59.93 2.63 -17.20
C VAL A 25 -61.14 3.43 -16.64
N SER A 26 -62.36 2.97 -17.01
CA SER A 26 -63.60 3.50 -16.53
C SER A 26 -63.92 2.93 -15.15
N VAL A 27 -64.14 3.77 -14.15
CA VAL A 27 -64.58 3.36 -12.81
C VAL A 27 -66.08 3.61 -12.72
N THR A 28 -66.84 2.54 -12.70
CA THR A 28 -68.28 2.56 -12.50
C THR A 28 -68.66 2.72 -11.01
N ARG A 29 -69.39 3.76 -10.69
CA ARG A 29 -69.88 4.09 -9.36
C ARG A 29 -71.17 3.32 -9.09
N ALA A 30 -71.20 2.39 -8.14
CA ALA A 30 -72.40 1.79 -7.62
C ALA A 30 -72.72 2.39 -6.24
N MET A 31 -73.80 3.07 -6.14
CA MET A 31 -74.45 3.50 -4.85
C MET A 31 -75.30 2.36 -4.32
N LEU A 32 -75.11 1.98 -3.08
CA LEU A 32 -76.11 1.23 -2.29
C LEU A 32 -76.23 1.83 -0.92
N HIS A 33 -77.53 2.20 -0.63
CA HIS A 33 -77.98 2.64 0.69
C HIS A 33 -78.19 1.44 1.58
N GLY A 34 -77.94 1.59 2.89
CA GLY A 34 -78.45 0.63 3.83
C GLY A 34 -77.83 0.65 5.23
N ALA A 35 -78.65 1.16 6.13
CA ALA A 35 -78.81 0.81 7.55
C ALA A 35 -77.65 1.03 8.56
N ARG A 36 -77.87 1.95 9.47
CA ARG A 36 -77.14 2.16 10.71
C ARG A 36 -77.43 1.03 11.72
N ALA A 37 -76.34 0.34 12.12
CA ALA A 37 -76.28 -0.42 13.35
C ALA A 37 -75.10 0.10 14.21
N ILE A 38 -75.39 0.68 15.37
CA ILE A 38 -74.43 1.11 16.35
C ILE A 38 -74.05 -0.11 17.16
N VAL A 39 -72.85 -0.61 16.97
CA VAL A 39 -72.26 -1.61 17.87
C VAL A 39 -71.10 -0.92 18.62
N LEU A 40 -71.30 -0.72 19.94
CA LEU A 40 -70.22 -0.35 20.85
C LEU A 40 -69.29 -1.55 21.00
N GLY A 41 -68.21 -1.58 20.23
CA GLY A 41 -67.11 -2.53 20.38
C GLY A 41 -66.03 -1.88 21.20
N ALA A 42 -65.67 -2.49 22.32
CA ALA A 42 -64.49 -2.14 23.09
C ALA A 42 -63.23 -2.26 22.21
N ILE A 43 -62.59 -1.13 21.95
CA ILE A 43 -61.28 -1.12 21.25
C ILE A 43 -60.23 -1.61 22.26
N VAL A 44 -59.91 -2.90 22.21
CA VAL A 44 -58.66 -3.41 22.78
C VAL A 44 -57.53 -2.91 21.87
N GLY A 45 -56.84 -1.89 22.34
CA GLY A 45 -55.67 -1.36 21.64
C GLY A 45 -54.56 -2.40 21.62
N VAL A 46 -54.50 -3.19 20.55
CA VAL A 46 -53.30 -3.97 20.24
C VAL A 46 -52.24 -2.94 19.82
N ALA A 47 -51.30 -2.63 20.73
CA ALA A 47 -50.10 -1.89 20.40
C ALA A 47 -49.31 -2.73 19.37
N LEU A 48 -49.44 -2.38 18.10
CA LEU A 48 -48.53 -2.93 17.07
C LEU A 48 -47.12 -2.52 17.47
N PRO A 49 -46.17 -3.46 17.51
CA PRO A 49 -44.78 -3.09 17.73
C PRO A 49 -44.40 -2.09 16.62
N ALA A 50 -43.85 -0.94 17.04
CA ALA A 50 -43.29 0.03 16.08
C ALA A 50 -42.40 -0.73 15.11
N PRO A 51 -42.48 -0.48 13.80
CA PRO A 51 -41.55 -1.12 12.86
C PRO A 51 -40.13 -0.82 13.32
N VAL A 52 -39.37 -1.86 13.67
CA VAL A 52 -37.93 -1.73 13.83
C VAL A 52 -37.44 -1.16 12.50
N ALA A 53 -37.15 0.15 12.49
CA ALA A 53 -36.55 0.77 11.32
C ALA A 53 -35.33 -0.08 10.99
N ALA A 54 -35.38 -0.78 9.86
CA ALA A 54 -34.25 -1.54 9.37
C ALA A 54 -33.08 -0.56 9.31
N GLN A 55 -32.15 -0.70 10.24
CA GLN A 55 -31.00 0.20 10.33
C GLN A 55 -30.21 -0.04 9.03
N LEU A 56 -30.36 0.89 8.08
CA LEU A 56 -29.59 0.84 6.83
C LEU A 56 -28.14 0.68 7.21
N ALA A 57 -27.49 -0.31 6.61
CA ALA A 57 -26.05 -0.51 6.81
C ALA A 57 -25.32 0.80 6.52
N ALA A 58 -24.29 1.10 7.31
CA ALA A 58 -23.52 2.31 7.09
C ALA A 58 -23.00 2.34 5.64
N PRO A 59 -23.19 3.46 4.91
CA PRO A 59 -22.93 3.52 3.46
C PRO A 59 -21.45 3.64 3.14
N PHE A 60 -20.65 2.67 3.59
CA PHE A 60 -19.23 2.57 3.32
C PHE A 60 -18.88 1.27 2.58
N GLU A 61 -18.13 1.42 1.49
CA GLU A 61 -17.42 0.31 0.90
C GLU A 61 -16.11 0.09 1.66
N LEU A 62 -15.86 -1.15 2.08
CA LEU A 62 -14.61 -1.58 2.71
C LEU A 62 -13.96 -2.62 1.81
N ARG A 63 -12.76 -2.32 1.30
CA ARG A 63 -12.05 -3.20 0.36
C ARG A 63 -10.58 -3.35 0.74
N VAL A 64 -10.08 -4.58 0.72
CA VAL A 64 -8.65 -4.92 0.81
C VAL A 64 -8.19 -5.32 -0.59
N PRO A 65 -7.50 -4.44 -1.35
CA PRO A 65 -7.12 -4.72 -2.75
C PRO A 65 -6.12 -5.86 -2.87
N LYS A 66 -5.11 -5.90 -1.98
CA LYS A 66 -4.12 -6.97 -1.88
C LYS A 66 -4.26 -7.64 -0.52
N ALA A 67 -4.57 -8.93 -0.53
CA ALA A 67 -4.70 -9.72 0.69
C ALA A 67 -3.38 -9.69 1.49
N PRO A 68 -3.44 -9.57 2.84
CA PRO A 68 -2.23 -9.60 3.68
C PRO A 68 -1.54 -10.95 3.60
N THR A 69 -0.22 -10.93 3.61
CA THR A 69 0.61 -12.12 3.80
C THR A 69 1.39 -11.97 5.10
N LEU A 70 1.40 -13.02 5.92
CA LEU A 70 2.14 -13.03 7.18
C LEU A 70 3.64 -12.95 6.88
N ALA A 71 4.31 -11.94 7.43
CA ALA A 71 5.77 -11.87 7.49
C ALA A 71 6.21 -11.86 8.95
N THR A 72 7.47 -12.20 9.22
CA THR A 72 8.09 -12.06 10.54
C THR A 72 9.04 -10.87 10.51
N SER A 73 8.91 -9.96 11.48
CA SER A 73 9.79 -8.83 11.66
C SER A 73 9.94 -8.56 13.16
N ASP A 74 11.18 -8.41 13.60
CA ASP A 74 11.51 -8.16 15.01
C ASP A 74 10.90 -9.19 15.98
N GLY A 75 10.98 -10.45 15.61
CA GLY A 75 10.46 -11.58 16.40
C GLY A 75 8.94 -11.72 16.43
N SER A 76 8.20 -10.85 15.74
CA SER A 76 6.74 -10.85 15.72
C SER A 76 6.20 -11.13 14.32
N GLY A 77 5.05 -11.79 14.24
CA GLY A 77 4.28 -11.86 13.00
C GLY A 77 3.68 -10.48 12.69
N ILE A 78 3.69 -10.10 11.43
CA ILE A 78 3.16 -8.81 10.95
C ILE A 78 2.24 -9.04 9.76
N LEU A 79 1.08 -8.39 9.79
CA LEU A 79 0.20 -8.22 8.64
C LEU A 79 0.28 -6.77 8.19
N ALA A 80 0.88 -6.54 7.00
CA ALA A 80 0.99 -5.22 6.40
C ALA A 80 0.19 -5.18 5.09
N TYR A 81 -0.86 -4.35 5.05
CA TYR A 81 -1.78 -4.24 3.91
C TYR A 81 -2.57 -2.92 3.98
N GLU A 82 -3.36 -2.64 2.97
CA GLU A 82 -4.18 -1.44 2.88
C GLU A 82 -5.68 -1.79 2.90
N LEU A 83 -6.45 -1.06 3.74
CA LEU A 83 -7.91 -1.05 3.70
C LEU A 83 -8.36 0.23 2.98
N HIS A 84 -9.02 0.09 1.86
CA HIS A 84 -9.68 1.17 1.16
C HIS A 84 -11.08 1.37 1.74
N VAL A 85 -11.39 2.61 2.12
CA VAL A 85 -12.66 3.01 2.72
C VAL A 85 -13.29 4.08 1.85
N THR A 86 -14.38 3.76 1.15
CA THR A 86 -15.11 4.72 0.29
C THR A 86 -16.42 5.10 0.94
N ASN A 87 -16.66 6.40 1.12
CA ASN A 87 -17.93 6.92 1.60
C ASN A 87 -18.93 7.00 0.45
N LEU A 88 -19.94 6.15 0.44
CA LEU A 88 -21.01 6.12 -0.56
C LEU A 88 -22.25 6.94 -0.16
N SER A 89 -22.21 7.65 0.97
CA SER A 89 -23.28 8.55 1.38
C SER A 89 -23.19 9.90 0.67
N PRO A 90 -24.31 10.67 0.62
CA PRO A 90 -24.32 12.00 0.03
C PRO A 90 -23.67 13.08 0.90
N ALA A 91 -23.26 12.76 2.12
CA ALA A 91 -22.67 13.70 3.08
C ALA A 91 -21.29 13.25 3.56
N ALA A 92 -20.49 14.18 4.02
CA ALA A 92 -19.20 13.85 4.65
C ALA A 92 -19.44 13.14 5.99
N GLN A 93 -18.62 12.13 6.26
CA GLN A 93 -18.68 11.33 7.49
C GLN A 93 -17.30 11.21 8.11
N THR A 94 -17.24 11.04 9.42
CA THR A 94 -15.96 10.97 10.16
C THR A 94 -15.77 9.59 10.76
N ILE A 95 -14.65 8.95 10.42
CA ILE A 95 -14.21 7.70 11.05
C ILE A 95 -13.61 8.06 12.40
N ARG A 96 -14.11 7.44 13.49
CA ARG A 96 -13.60 7.64 14.85
C ARG A 96 -12.70 6.51 15.31
N ARG A 97 -12.98 5.29 14.83
CA ARG A 97 -12.25 4.10 15.24
C ARG A 97 -12.27 3.05 14.13
N ILE A 98 -11.17 2.32 13.98
CA ILE A 98 -11.07 1.14 13.13
C ILE A 98 -10.51 0.01 13.98
N GLU A 99 -11.17 -1.13 13.98
CA GLU A 99 -10.70 -2.37 14.57
C GLU A 99 -10.40 -3.38 13.46
N ILE A 100 -9.22 -3.96 13.53
CA ILE A 100 -8.83 -5.12 12.73
C ILE A 100 -9.13 -6.36 13.57
N LEU A 101 -9.95 -7.25 13.04
CA LEU A 101 -10.45 -8.43 13.73
C LEU A 101 -9.89 -9.70 13.11
N ASP A 102 -9.53 -10.66 13.95
CA ASP A 102 -9.45 -12.06 13.56
C ASP A 102 -10.88 -12.54 13.28
N ASP A 103 -11.12 -13.03 12.05
CA ASP A 103 -12.47 -13.45 11.62
C ASP A 103 -12.86 -14.84 12.18
N ALA A 104 -12.26 -15.24 13.29
CA ALA A 104 -12.64 -16.43 14.06
C ALA A 104 -13.94 -16.21 14.84
N THR A 105 -14.54 -17.28 15.36
CA THR A 105 -15.72 -17.20 16.20
C THR A 105 -15.38 -17.73 17.60
N PRO A 106 -15.42 -16.87 18.65
CA PRO A 106 -15.71 -15.43 18.64
C PRO A 106 -14.58 -14.59 18.01
N ALA A 107 -14.94 -13.47 17.41
CA ALA A 107 -13.99 -12.55 16.81
C ALA A 107 -13.07 -11.91 17.88
N ARG A 108 -11.77 -11.85 17.59
CA ARG A 108 -10.77 -11.24 18.46
C ARG A 108 -10.21 -9.97 17.80
N VAL A 109 -10.11 -8.87 18.56
CA VAL A 109 -9.45 -7.65 18.10
C VAL A 109 -7.94 -7.89 18.05
N LEU A 110 -7.35 -7.66 16.87
CA LEU A 110 -5.91 -7.74 16.62
C LEU A 110 -5.24 -6.37 16.76
N LEU A 111 -5.92 -5.32 16.28
CA LEU A 111 -5.43 -3.94 16.33
C LEU A 111 -6.61 -2.98 16.42
N THR A 112 -6.45 -1.93 17.23
CA THR A 112 -7.36 -0.77 17.28
C THR A 112 -6.61 0.46 16.82
N LEU A 113 -7.22 1.21 15.89
CA LEU A 113 -6.76 2.50 15.43
C LEU A 113 -7.78 3.56 15.83
N GLU A 114 -7.37 4.50 16.65
CA GLU A 114 -8.16 5.66 17.10
C GLU A 114 -7.25 6.87 17.30
N ASP A 115 -7.79 8.06 17.35
CA ASP A 115 -7.08 9.32 17.59
C ASP A 115 -5.81 9.48 16.72
N THR A 116 -4.68 9.71 17.34
CA THR A 116 -3.39 9.89 16.64
C THR A 116 -2.96 8.66 15.85
N ALA A 117 -3.22 7.45 16.34
CA ALA A 117 -2.91 6.21 15.62
C ALA A 117 -3.73 6.11 14.34
N LEU A 118 -5.02 6.44 14.39
CA LEU A 118 -5.89 6.50 13.23
C LEU A 118 -5.43 7.58 12.24
N ALA A 119 -5.18 8.80 12.71
CA ALA A 119 -4.72 9.91 11.88
C ALA A 119 -3.40 9.57 11.16
N ASN A 120 -2.47 8.88 11.83
CA ASN A 120 -1.21 8.42 11.25
C ASN A 120 -1.40 7.27 10.26
N ALA A 121 -2.38 6.41 10.45
CA ALA A 121 -2.66 5.30 9.55
C ALA A 121 -3.40 5.74 8.27
N LEU A 122 -4.11 6.88 8.29
CA LEU A 122 -4.92 7.35 7.19
C LEU A 122 -4.11 8.14 6.15
N ALA A 123 -4.43 7.91 4.87
CA ALA A 123 -4.09 8.78 3.75
C ALA A 123 -5.32 9.10 2.90
N ARG A 124 -5.29 10.25 2.22
CA ARG A 124 -6.32 10.67 1.29
C ARG A 124 -5.71 10.69 -0.12
N PRO A 125 -6.16 9.86 -1.07
CA PRO A 125 -5.67 9.89 -2.44
C PRO A 125 -5.83 11.28 -3.05
N GLY A 126 -4.81 11.74 -3.80
CA GLY A 126 -4.80 13.06 -4.44
C GLY A 126 -4.52 14.24 -3.50
N VAL A 127 -4.35 14.01 -2.19
CA VAL A 127 -3.97 15.04 -1.22
C VAL A 127 -2.53 14.78 -0.79
N SER A 128 -1.58 15.50 -1.37
CA SER A 128 -0.15 15.40 -1.06
C SER A 128 0.38 16.69 -0.46
N PRO A 129 1.47 16.57 0.31
CA PRO A 129 1.41 16.22 1.73
C PRO A 129 0.32 17.06 2.37
N ALA A 130 -0.60 16.40 3.05
CA ALA A 130 -1.73 17.11 3.65
C ALA A 130 -1.22 18.28 4.51
N PRO A 131 -1.73 19.49 4.31
CA PRO A 131 -1.57 20.55 5.29
C PRO A 131 -1.97 19.98 6.67
N ALA A 132 -1.25 20.34 7.72
CA ALA A 132 -1.51 19.85 9.07
C ALA A 132 -2.97 20.08 9.55
N ALA A 133 -3.70 20.98 8.87
CA ALA A 133 -5.09 21.34 9.15
C ALA A 133 -6.15 20.40 8.56
N ILE A 134 -5.79 19.40 7.72
CA ILE A 134 -6.81 18.51 7.14
C ILE A 134 -7.09 17.34 8.08
N ASP A 135 -8.33 17.26 8.57
CA ASP A 135 -8.84 16.07 9.24
C ASP A 135 -8.97 14.91 8.23
N ARG A 136 -7.98 14.02 8.25
CA ARG A 136 -7.92 12.85 7.35
C ARG A 136 -9.02 11.85 7.63
N SER A 137 -9.60 11.85 8.82
CA SER A 137 -10.68 10.95 9.23
C SER A 137 -12.05 11.37 8.69
N ARG A 138 -12.23 12.65 8.29
CA ARG A 138 -13.46 13.15 7.68
C ARG A 138 -13.46 12.90 6.18
N ILE A 139 -14.28 11.96 5.71
CA ILE A 139 -14.36 11.52 4.32
C ILE A 139 -15.60 12.15 3.66
N GLY A 140 -15.39 12.98 2.64
CA GLY A 140 -16.48 13.59 1.86
C GLY A 140 -17.27 12.54 1.07
N ALA A 141 -18.44 12.96 0.57
CA ALA A 141 -19.30 12.16 -0.30
C ALA A 141 -18.53 11.65 -1.54
N GLY A 142 -18.62 10.35 -1.83
CA GLY A 142 -17.94 9.72 -2.96
C GLY A 142 -16.42 9.64 -2.83
N LEU A 143 -15.82 10.14 -1.76
CA LEU A 143 -14.37 10.14 -1.58
C LEU A 143 -13.88 8.89 -0.85
N ARG A 144 -12.59 8.59 -1.06
CA ARG A 144 -11.88 7.45 -0.48
C ARG A 144 -10.82 7.90 0.52
N ALA A 145 -10.65 7.13 1.59
CA ALA A 145 -9.47 7.09 2.41
C ALA A 145 -8.78 5.73 2.28
N ILE A 146 -7.47 5.70 2.54
CA ILE A 146 -6.67 4.48 2.60
C ILE A 146 -6.11 4.38 4.01
N VAL A 147 -6.33 3.23 4.63
CA VAL A 147 -5.79 2.89 5.96
C VAL A 147 -4.61 1.97 5.76
N PHE A 148 -3.42 2.41 6.14
CA PHE A 148 -2.21 1.59 6.10
C PHE A 148 -2.12 0.76 7.37
N VAL A 149 -2.59 -0.48 7.30
CA VAL A 149 -2.63 -1.40 8.44
C VAL A 149 -1.25 -2.04 8.66
N TRP A 150 -0.76 -1.94 9.88
CA TRP A 150 0.42 -2.65 10.37
C TRP A 150 0.02 -3.35 11.66
N ALA A 151 -0.45 -4.59 11.52
CA ALA A 151 -1.02 -5.33 12.64
C ALA A 151 -0.01 -6.39 13.14
N PRO A 152 0.52 -6.25 14.35
CA PRO A 152 1.28 -7.32 14.98
C PRO A 152 0.34 -8.48 15.33
N VAL A 153 0.78 -9.70 15.01
CA VAL A 153 0.04 -10.94 15.26
C VAL A 153 0.99 -12.03 15.75
N SER A 154 0.45 -13.12 16.26
CA SER A 154 1.28 -14.30 16.58
C SER A 154 1.90 -14.87 15.31
N ALA A 155 3.21 -15.04 15.27
CA ALA A 155 3.90 -15.70 14.16
C ALA A 155 3.56 -17.20 14.08
N THR A 156 3.28 -17.85 15.22
CA THR A 156 2.99 -19.29 15.32
C THR A 156 1.50 -19.62 15.20
N ALA A 157 0.61 -18.68 15.55
CA ALA A 157 -0.84 -18.85 15.48
C ALA A 157 -1.49 -17.59 14.85
N PRO A 158 -1.15 -17.26 13.60
CA PRO A 158 -1.73 -16.09 12.93
C PRO A 158 -3.19 -16.35 12.55
N PRO A 159 -4.01 -15.29 12.39
CA PRO A 159 -5.37 -15.42 11.91
C PRO A 159 -5.40 -16.04 10.51
N ALA A 160 -6.42 -16.83 10.19
CA ALA A 160 -6.64 -17.35 8.85
C ALA A 160 -7.27 -16.28 7.94
N ARG A 161 -8.05 -15.38 8.52
CA ARG A 161 -8.74 -14.26 7.84
C ARG A 161 -8.79 -13.07 8.77
N VAL A 162 -8.84 -11.88 8.16
CA VAL A 162 -9.11 -10.63 8.85
C VAL A 162 -10.40 -10.01 8.33
N ARG A 163 -11.08 -9.24 9.17
CA ARG A 163 -12.14 -8.31 8.79
C ARG A 163 -12.00 -7.02 9.57
N HIS A 164 -12.77 -6.01 9.19
CA HIS A 164 -12.64 -4.68 9.76
C HIS A 164 -13.99 -4.20 10.30
N ARG A 165 -13.93 -3.49 11.43
CA ARG A 165 -15.08 -2.79 12.00
C ARG A 165 -14.71 -1.31 12.13
N LEU A 166 -15.56 -0.45 11.58
CA LEU A 166 -15.44 1.00 11.65
C LEU A 166 -16.52 1.57 12.55
N THR A 167 -16.14 2.47 13.45
CA THR A 167 -17.04 3.35 14.16
C THR A 167 -17.06 4.71 13.46
N ILE A 168 -18.21 5.13 12.99
CA ILE A 168 -18.40 6.29 12.11
C ILE A 168 -19.35 7.27 12.80
N GLU A 169 -19.02 8.55 12.78
CA GLU A 169 -19.86 9.64 13.24
C GLU A 169 -20.48 10.35 12.03
N LEU A 170 -21.78 10.49 12.06
CA LEU A 170 -22.60 11.19 11.09
C LEU A 170 -23.20 12.44 11.74
N GLU A 171 -23.37 13.50 10.96
CA GLU A 171 -24.19 14.64 11.33
C GLU A 171 -25.53 14.53 10.63
N THR A 172 -26.64 14.40 11.38
CA THR A 172 -28.02 14.32 10.84
C THR A 172 -28.90 15.28 11.62
N GLY A 173 -29.42 16.31 10.91
CA GLY A 173 -30.29 17.30 11.54
C GLY A 173 -29.66 18.06 12.72
N GLY A 174 -28.34 18.30 12.67
CA GLY A 174 -27.59 18.96 13.75
C GLY A 174 -27.19 18.05 14.91
N ASN A 175 -27.56 16.77 14.86
CA ASN A 175 -27.18 15.78 15.87
C ASN A 175 -26.07 14.87 15.36
N LYS A 176 -25.17 14.43 16.26
CA LYS A 176 -24.18 13.42 15.97
C LYS A 176 -24.72 12.04 16.28
N VAL A 177 -24.69 11.17 15.27
CA VAL A 177 -25.14 9.78 15.37
C VAL A 177 -23.94 8.87 15.09
N THR A 178 -23.73 7.87 15.94
CA THR A 178 -22.69 6.86 15.73
C THR A 178 -23.29 5.64 15.04
N GLN A 179 -22.61 5.17 13.98
CA GLN A 179 -22.92 3.94 13.27
C GLN A 179 -21.69 3.05 13.18
N MET A 180 -21.92 1.77 12.92
CA MET A 180 -20.84 0.81 12.65
C MET A 180 -20.96 0.26 11.23
N ALA A 181 -19.80 0.11 10.57
CA ALA A 181 -19.66 -0.64 9.32
C ALA A 181 -18.70 -1.80 9.55
N GLU A 182 -19.05 -2.99 9.06
CA GLU A 182 -18.14 -4.14 9.05
C GLU A 182 -17.96 -4.65 7.63
N GLY A 183 -16.73 -5.14 7.31
CA GLY A 183 -16.43 -5.66 5.98
C GLY A 183 -14.93 -5.73 5.69
N GLY A 184 -14.59 -5.70 4.39
CA GLY A 184 -13.20 -5.77 3.94
C GLY A 184 -12.53 -7.10 4.31
N ASN A 185 -13.28 -8.21 4.29
CA ASN A 185 -12.78 -9.52 4.65
C ASN A 185 -11.66 -9.96 3.69
N ALA A 186 -10.54 -10.44 4.24
CA ALA A 186 -9.42 -10.93 3.45
C ALA A 186 -8.80 -12.18 4.08
N ALA A 187 -8.42 -13.14 3.25
CA ALA A 187 -7.63 -14.28 3.70
C ALA A 187 -6.20 -13.83 4.03
N VAL A 188 -5.56 -14.49 4.98
CA VAL A 188 -4.16 -14.24 5.33
C VAL A 188 -3.28 -15.28 4.62
N GLY A 189 -2.46 -14.81 3.67
CA GLY A 189 -1.45 -15.62 2.99
C GLY A 189 -0.29 -15.99 3.92
N ARG A 190 0.39 -17.09 3.60
CA ARG A 190 1.56 -17.58 4.36
C ARG A 190 2.79 -17.82 3.48
N ASP A 191 2.66 -17.53 2.20
CA ASP A 191 3.70 -17.79 1.21
C ASP A 191 4.65 -16.59 1.11
N VAL A 192 5.63 -16.54 2.01
CA VAL A 192 6.69 -15.52 2.06
C VAL A 192 7.96 -16.10 1.46
N VAL A 193 8.58 -15.36 0.54
CA VAL A 193 9.85 -15.79 -0.03
C VAL A 193 10.99 -15.51 0.96
N SER A 194 11.83 -16.52 1.23
CA SER A 194 13.07 -16.35 1.97
C SER A 194 14.23 -16.19 0.97
N VAL A 195 15.03 -15.16 1.16
CA VAL A 195 16.11 -14.81 0.25
C VAL A 195 17.41 -14.58 1.00
N GLY A 196 18.53 -14.68 0.29
CA GLY A 196 19.84 -14.29 0.79
C GLY A 196 20.00 -12.78 0.93
N PRO A 197 21.17 -12.35 1.43
CA PRO A 197 21.47 -10.94 1.55
C PRO A 197 21.71 -10.31 0.16
N PRO A 198 21.20 -9.08 -0.06
CA PRO A 198 21.48 -8.32 -1.28
C PRO A 198 22.86 -7.62 -1.26
N LEU A 199 23.51 -7.61 -0.11
CA LEU A 199 24.77 -6.93 0.20
C LEU A 199 25.61 -7.79 1.15
N ARG A 200 26.87 -7.41 1.40
CA ARG A 200 27.73 -8.01 2.43
C ARG A 200 28.13 -6.99 3.49
N GLY A 201 28.58 -7.49 4.64
CA GLY A 201 29.12 -6.65 5.71
C GLY A 201 28.11 -5.64 6.25
N GLY A 202 28.55 -4.42 6.46
CA GLY A 202 27.76 -3.34 7.07
C GLY A 202 28.59 -2.59 8.09
N PRO A 203 27.95 -1.74 8.94
CA PRO A 203 26.49 -1.72 9.25
C PRO A 203 25.65 -1.01 8.18
N TRP A 204 24.47 -1.57 7.91
CA TRP A 204 23.47 -1.06 6.98
C TRP A 204 22.21 -0.63 7.73
N VAL A 205 21.79 0.63 7.57
CA VAL A 205 20.47 1.07 8.02
C VAL A 205 19.44 0.61 7.01
N ALA A 206 18.38 -0.05 7.48
CA ALA A 206 17.20 -0.40 6.67
C ALA A 206 16.30 0.83 6.51
N ALA A 207 16.81 1.88 5.85
CA ALA A 207 16.11 3.14 5.68
C ALA A 207 14.85 2.96 4.84
N ASN A 208 13.83 3.81 5.06
CA ASN A 208 12.53 3.74 4.40
C ASN A 208 11.90 2.32 4.41
N GLY A 209 12.44 1.42 5.23
CA GLY A 209 11.99 0.05 5.33
C GLY A 209 10.53 -0.08 5.74
N PRO A 210 9.93 -1.28 5.60
CA PRO A 210 8.54 -1.50 5.92
C PRO A 210 8.19 -1.03 7.33
N GLY A 211 7.08 -0.32 7.45
CA GLY A 211 6.62 0.25 8.71
C GLY A 211 5.38 1.11 8.53
N PRO A 212 4.70 1.52 9.61
CA PRO A 212 3.44 2.26 9.51
C PRO A 212 3.54 3.59 8.76
N VAL A 213 4.71 4.24 8.82
CA VAL A 213 4.95 5.59 8.27
C VAL A 213 5.92 5.62 7.08
N SER A 214 6.34 4.47 6.58
CA SER A 214 7.27 4.36 5.47
C SER A 214 6.76 5.08 4.21
N GLY A 215 7.61 5.91 3.60
CA GLY A 215 7.33 6.58 2.33
C GLY A 215 7.10 5.59 1.20
N HIS A 216 7.93 4.54 1.12
CA HIS A 216 7.79 3.47 0.14
C HIS A 216 6.42 2.80 0.21
N ARG A 217 5.99 2.41 1.40
CA ARG A 217 4.72 1.77 1.62
C ARG A 217 3.53 2.65 1.26
N ARG A 218 3.68 3.98 1.35
CA ARG A 218 2.62 4.95 1.05
C ARG A 218 2.61 5.40 -0.41
N SER A 219 3.50 4.89 -1.24
CA SER A 219 3.58 5.19 -2.67
C SER A 219 2.55 4.37 -3.46
N LEU A 220 1.27 4.68 -3.26
CA LEU A 220 0.18 4.15 -4.09
C LEU A 220 0.16 4.92 -5.41
N ILE A 221 0.49 4.25 -6.49
CA ILE A 221 0.64 4.85 -7.82
C ILE A 221 -0.32 4.15 -8.80
N PRO A 222 -1.16 4.90 -9.55
CA PRO A 222 -1.95 4.32 -10.62
C PRO A 222 -1.07 4.10 -11.85
N ILE A 223 -0.90 2.83 -12.24
CA ILE A 223 -0.25 2.42 -13.47
C ILE A 223 -1.32 1.73 -14.33
N ASP A 224 -1.48 2.17 -15.57
CA ASP A 224 -2.49 1.67 -16.51
C ASP A 224 -3.90 1.57 -15.87
N GLY A 225 -4.26 2.61 -15.09
CA GLY A 225 -5.55 2.72 -14.41
C GLY A 225 -5.71 1.85 -13.15
N THR A 226 -4.70 1.05 -12.78
CA THR A 226 -4.73 0.21 -11.59
C THR A 226 -3.80 0.79 -10.50
N PRO A 227 -4.32 1.15 -9.32
CA PRO A 227 -3.49 1.61 -8.21
C PRO A 227 -2.77 0.43 -7.56
N VAL A 228 -1.44 0.50 -7.52
CA VAL A 228 -0.54 -0.52 -6.96
C VAL A 228 0.48 0.10 -6.02
N ILE A 229 1.09 -0.72 -5.16
CA ILE A 229 2.19 -0.33 -4.27
C ILE A 229 3.36 -1.31 -4.47
N ALA A 230 4.17 -1.07 -5.50
CA ALA A 230 5.35 -1.90 -5.78
C ALA A 230 6.34 -1.91 -4.61
N GLN A 231 6.50 -0.78 -3.96
CA GLN A 231 7.46 -0.55 -2.88
C GLN A 231 6.91 -0.86 -1.47
N ARG A 232 5.81 -1.63 -1.33
CA ARG A 232 5.16 -1.92 -0.03
C ARG A 232 6.14 -2.47 1.01
N PHE A 233 7.13 -3.26 0.59
CA PHE A 233 8.13 -3.88 1.43
C PHE A 233 9.56 -3.49 1.04
N ALA A 234 9.74 -2.39 0.32
CA ALA A 234 11.03 -1.90 -0.11
C ALA A 234 11.87 -1.40 1.06
N ILE A 235 13.19 -1.57 0.93
CA ILE A 235 14.20 -1.09 1.86
C ILE A 235 15.28 -0.36 1.07
N ASP A 236 15.68 0.82 1.54
CA ASP A 236 16.88 1.51 1.12
C ASP A 236 18.01 1.13 2.09
N TYR A 237 18.95 0.32 1.63
CA TYR A 237 20.11 -0.07 2.43
C TYR A 237 21.19 1.00 2.32
N VAL A 238 21.37 1.78 3.38
CA VAL A 238 22.37 2.85 3.47
C VAL A 238 23.46 2.44 4.44
N MET A 239 24.71 2.44 3.99
CA MET A 239 25.85 2.10 4.86
C MET A 239 26.20 3.27 5.77
N VAL A 240 26.48 2.98 7.03
CA VAL A 240 26.84 3.99 8.03
C VAL A 240 28.12 3.59 8.77
N ASP A 241 28.81 4.58 9.34
CA ASP A 241 29.89 4.33 10.29
C ASP A 241 29.36 4.14 11.72
N THR A 242 30.27 3.96 12.68
CA THR A 242 29.93 3.79 14.10
C THR A 242 29.28 5.01 14.74
N ALA A 243 29.38 6.19 14.12
CA ALA A 243 28.74 7.42 14.53
C ALA A 243 27.40 7.65 13.80
N GLY A 244 26.97 6.74 12.93
CA GLY A 244 25.73 6.83 12.13
C GLY A 244 25.86 7.79 10.94
N ARG A 245 27.06 8.14 10.50
CA ARG A 245 27.29 8.99 9.33
C ARG A 245 27.31 8.11 8.07
N THR A 246 26.75 8.63 6.96
CA THR A 246 26.69 7.91 5.67
C THR A 246 27.90 8.19 4.78
N PHE A 247 28.70 9.20 5.09
CA PHE A 247 29.85 9.61 4.30
C PHE A 247 30.98 10.18 5.16
N THR A 248 32.18 10.33 4.56
CA THR A 248 33.32 11.08 5.08
C THR A 248 33.90 11.95 3.98
N GLY A 249 34.31 13.18 4.29
CA GLY A 249 34.84 14.14 3.30
C GLY A 249 33.76 15.02 2.67
N ASP A 250 33.81 15.18 1.36
CA ASP A 250 32.90 16.08 0.62
C ASP A 250 31.56 15.41 0.38
N ARG A 251 30.50 15.94 1.02
CA ARG A 251 29.12 15.43 0.90
C ARG A 251 28.51 15.54 -0.50
N LEU A 252 29.11 16.31 -1.39
CA LEU A 252 28.61 16.49 -2.75
C LEU A 252 29.24 15.51 -3.75
N LYS A 253 30.03 14.56 -3.27
CA LYS A 253 30.70 13.56 -4.06
C LYS A 253 30.24 12.17 -3.70
N ASN A 254 29.82 11.36 -4.68
CA ASN A 254 29.37 9.99 -4.46
C ASN A 254 30.46 9.13 -3.80
N GLU A 255 31.71 9.27 -4.24
CA GLU A 255 32.86 8.55 -3.71
C GLU A 255 33.17 8.82 -2.22
N SER A 256 32.54 9.83 -1.62
CA SER A 256 32.63 10.11 -0.18
C SER A 256 31.73 9.20 0.65
N TYR A 257 30.72 8.55 0.03
CA TYR A 257 29.71 7.74 0.74
C TYR A 257 30.16 6.30 0.89
N TYR A 258 29.92 5.72 2.06
CA TYR A 258 30.34 4.37 2.38
C TYR A 258 29.66 3.28 1.54
N ALA A 259 28.44 3.53 1.07
CA ALA A 259 27.69 2.59 0.22
C ALA A 259 28.14 2.60 -1.25
N GLU A 260 28.82 3.67 -1.68
CA GLU A 260 29.23 3.84 -3.08
C GLU A 260 30.17 2.73 -3.53
N GLY A 261 29.86 2.11 -4.66
CA GLY A 261 30.70 1.07 -5.26
C GLY A 261 30.68 -0.29 -4.56
N VAL A 262 29.81 -0.49 -3.56
CA VAL A 262 29.66 -1.80 -2.91
C VAL A 262 28.93 -2.77 -3.84
N ASP A 263 29.33 -4.05 -3.82
CA ASP A 263 28.71 -5.12 -4.61
C ASP A 263 27.22 -5.31 -4.27
N ALA A 264 26.34 -5.17 -5.25
CA ALA A 264 24.95 -5.63 -5.18
C ALA A 264 24.84 -7.09 -5.60
N LEU A 265 24.24 -7.95 -4.78
CA LEU A 265 24.29 -9.40 -4.92
C LEU A 265 22.93 -10.01 -5.25
N ALA A 266 22.92 -11.02 -6.12
CA ALA A 266 21.75 -11.84 -6.35
C ALA A 266 21.31 -12.53 -5.05
N VAL A 267 20.08 -12.25 -4.60
CA VAL A 267 19.54 -12.81 -3.34
C VAL A 267 19.16 -14.29 -3.44
N ALA A 268 18.99 -14.80 -4.65
CA ALA A 268 18.69 -16.19 -4.96
C ALA A 268 19.17 -16.51 -6.38
N ASP A 269 19.15 -17.79 -6.75
CA ASP A 269 19.26 -18.20 -8.15
C ASP A 269 18.07 -17.61 -8.94
N GLY A 270 18.32 -17.16 -10.16
CA GLY A 270 17.27 -16.54 -10.97
C GLY A 270 17.71 -16.23 -12.40
N ILE A 271 16.82 -15.59 -13.13
CA ILE A 271 17.05 -15.14 -14.51
C ILE A 271 16.92 -13.61 -14.52
N VAL A 272 17.86 -12.95 -15.18
CA VAL A 272 17.80 -11.50 -15.42
C VAL A 272 16.71 -11.21 -16.44
N VAL A 273 15.65 -10.54 -16.04
CA VAL A 273 14.49 -10.22 -16.91
C VAL A 273 14.39 -8.75 -17.28
N VAL A 274 15.07 -7.87 -16.54
CA VAL A 274 15.20 -6.44 -16.88
C VAL A 274 16.60 -5.97 -16.52
N THR A 275 17.20 -5.17 -17.39
CA THR A 275 18.39 -4.37 -17.10
C THR A 275 18.20 -2.96 -17.64
N LYS A 276 18.61 -1.96 -16.88
CA LYS A 276 18.74 -0.57 -17.30
C LYS A 276 20.11 -0.07 -16.87
N ASP A 277 20.83 0.55 -17.80
CA ASP A 277 22.18 1.09 -17.55
C ASP A 277 22.35 2.44 -18.24
N SER A 278 23.49 3.11 -17.98
CA SER A 278 23.87 4.39 -18.60
C SER A 278 23.08 5.61 -18.12
N ILE A 279 22.28 5.51 -17.06
CA ILE A 279 21.70 6.70 -16.39
C ILE A 279 22.80 7.31 -15.50
N PRO A 280 23.17 8.59 -15.71
CA PRO A 280 24.19 9.24 -14.89
C PRO A 280 23.77 9.34 -13.42
N GLU A 281 24.76 9.38 -12.54
CA GLU A 281 24.53 9.57 -11.12
C GLU A 281 24.16 11.01 -10.77
N ASN A 282 23.42 11.14 -9.70
CA ASN A 282 23.08 12.42 -9.10
C ASN A 282 24.27 12.99 -8.30
N ILE A 283 24.25 14.30 -8.07
CA ILE A 283 25.07 14.92 -7.03
C ILE A 283 24.38 14.65 -5.69
N PRO A 284 25.06 13.98 -4.71
CA PRO A 284 24.44 13.66 -3.43
C PRO A 284 23.95 14.91 -2.69
N GLY A 285 22.81 14.79 -2.01
CA GLY A 285 22.21 15.88 -1.22
C GLY A 285 21.71 17.08 -2.03
N ALA A 286 21.80 17.05 -3.38
CA ALA A 286 21.20 18.07 -4.23
C ALA A 286 19.69 17.84 -4.37
N ASN A 287 18.93 18.94 -4.54
CA ASN A 287 17.49 18.88 -4.81
C ASN A 287 17.16 18.59 -6.29
N SER A 288 18.17 18.36 -7.12
CA SER A 288 18.05 18.04 -8.53
C SER A 288 18.39 16.59 -8.80
N ARG A 289 17.92 16.07 -9.93
CA ARG A 289 18.28 14.76 -10.46
C ARG A 289 19.03 14.96 -11.77
N ALA A 290 19.97 14.06 -12.07
CA ALA A 290 20.77 14.09 -13.28
C ALA A 290 19.91 13.94 -14.55
N VAL A 291 18.76 13.28 -14.44
CA VAL A 291 17.76 13.10 -15.50
C VAL A 291 16.35 13.39 -14.98
N PRO A 292 15.38 13.76 -15.83
CA PRO A 292 13.98 13.81 -15.45
C PRO A 292 13.51 12.48 -14.90
N ILE A 293 12.72 12.49 -13.80
CA ILE A 293 12.19 11.28 -13.19
C ILE A 293 10.87 10.90 -13.89
N THR A 294 10.90 9.73 -14.52
CA THR A 294 9.78 9.09 -15.21
C THR A 294 9.66 7.64 -14.73
N LEU A 295 8.68 6.89 -15.21
CA LEU A 295 8.58 5.45 -14.92
C LEU A 295 9.82 4.66 -15.39
N GLU A 296 10.50 5.14 -16.43
CA GLU A 296 11.69 4.50 -17.00
C GLU A 296 12.97 4.86 -16.23
N THR A 297 13.03 6.03 -15.61
CA THR A 297 14.26 6.55 -15.01
C THR A 297 14.26 6.54 -13.49
N ILE A 298 13.10 6.31 -12.86
CA ILE A 298 12.94 6.37 -11.40
C ILE A 298 13.85 5.40 -10.65
N GLY A 299 14.02 4.18 -11.16
CA GLY A 299 14.92 3.18 -10.59
C GLY A 299 16.41 3.42 -10.88
N GLY A 300 16.75 4.46 -11.69
CA GLY A 300 18.12 4.63 -12.15
C GLY A 300 18.62 3.41 -12.93
N ASN A 301 19.90 3.11 -12.82
CA ASN A 301 20.45 1.87 -13.32
C ASN A 301 19.99 0.73 -12.41
N HIS A 302 19.45 -0.33 -13.00
CA HIS A 302 18.81 -1.37 -12.21
C HIS A 302 18.83 -2.74 -12.88
N VAL A 303 18.62 -3.76 -12.06
CA VAL A 303 18.42 -5.16 -12.47
C VAL A 303 17.15 -5.69 -11.84
N ILE A 304 16.37 -6.47 -12.59
CA ILE A 304 15.29 -7.29 -12.05
C ILE A 304 15.60 -8.75 -12.33
N LEU A 305 15.53 -9.56 -11.27
CA LEU A 305 15.66 -11.02 -11.35
C LEU A 305 14.30 -11.67 -11.23
N ASP A 306 13.98 -12.59 -12.15
CA ASP A 306 12.89 -13.54 -11.96
C ASP A 306 13.39 -14.68 -11.06
N LEU A 307 12.80 -14.81 -9.88
CA LEU A 307 13.07 -15.85 -8.90
C LEU A 307 12.15 -17.08 -9.07
N GLY A 308 11.28 -17.03 -10.08
CA GLY A 308 10.22 -18.02 -10.28
C GLY A 308 8.96 -17.76 -9.45
N GLN A 309 7.89 -18.48 -9.79
CA GLN A 309 6.60 -18.44 -9.08
C GLN A 309 5.97 -17.03 -8.99
N GLY A 310 6.20 -16.14 -9.99
CA GLY A 310 5.71 -14.77 -9.97
C GLY A 310 6.36 -13.89 -8.92
N ARG A 311 7.65 -14.10 -8.64
CA ARG A 311 8.45 -13.33 -7.67
C ARG A 311 9.63 -12.70 -8.36
N TYR A 312 9.76 -11.39 -8.27
CA TYR A 312 10.77 -10.61 -8.95
C TYR A 312 11.55 -9.76 -7.94
N ALA A 313 12.88 -9.88 -7.93
CA ALA A 313 13.75 -9.09 -7.07
C ALA A 313 14.30 -7.88 -7.84
N PHE A 314 14.03 -6.68 -7.33
CA PHE A 314 14.43 -5.40 -7.90
C PHE A 314 15.60 -4.79 -7.15
N TYR A 315 16.64 -4.43 -7.89
CA TYR A 315 17.88 -3.78 -7.40
C TYR A 315 18.05 -2.46 -8.13
N ALA A 316 17.94 -1.32 -7.45
CA ALA A 316 17.94 -0.02 -8.08
C ALA A 316 19.05 0.90 -7.59
N HIS A 317 19.20 2.03 -8.32
CA HIS A 317 20.16 3.10 -8.09
C HIS A 317 21.61 2.70 -8.27
N LEU A 318 21.89 1.67 -9.10
CA LEU A 318 23.23 1.17 -9.37
C LEU A 318 24.08 2.21 -10.13
N GLN A 319 25.41 2.06 -10.07
CA GLN A 319 26.35 2.90 -10.81
C GLN A 319 26.23 2.68 -12.32
N PRO A 320 26.38 3.74 -13.16
CA PRO A 320 26.42 3.59 -14.61
C PRO A 320 27.62 2.76 -15.06
N GLY A 321 27.39 1.83 -15.99
CA GLY A 321 28.43 0.95 -16.53
C GLY A 321 28.94 -0.14 -15.58
N SER A 322 28.31 -0.28 -14.39
CA SER A 322 28.75 -1.26 -13.39
C SER A 322 28.08 -2.63 -13.52
N LEU A 323 27.05 -2.77 -14.36
CA LEU A 323 26.31 -4.02 -14.46
C LEU A 323 27.21 -5.16 -14.93
N ARG A 324 27.15 -6.30 -14.21
CA ARG A 324 27.92 -7.53 -14.47
C ARG A 324 27.09 -8.60 -15.15
N VAL A 325 25.82 -8.28 -15.46
CA VAL A 325 24.85 -9.18 -16.03
C VAL A 325 24.06 -8.49 -17.15
N LYS A 326 23.48 -9.27 -18.03
CA LYS A 326 22.63 -8.81 -19.14
C LYS A 326 21.30 -9.59 -19.17
N LEU A 327 20.34 -9.06 -19.89
CA LEU A 327 19.04 -9.70 -20.12
C LEU A 327 19.20 -11.17 -20.54
N GLY A 328 18.48 -12.06 -19.88
CA GLY A 328 18.48 -13.51 -20.12
C GLY A 328 19.56 -14.30 -19.37
N ASP A 329 20.52 -13.64 -18.71
CA ASP A 329 21.53 -14.35 -17.94
C ASP A 329 20.91 -15.12 -16.76
N ARG A 330 21.42 -16.32 -16.52
CA ARG A 330 21.17 -17.08 -15.29
C ARG A 330 22.20 -16.70 -14.24
N VAL A 331 21.72 -16.27 -13.09
CA VAL A 331 22.58 -15.91 -11.97
C VAL A 331 22.42 -16.91 -10.82
N ARG A 332 23.50 -17.04 -10.02
CA ARG A 332 23.47 -17.80 -8.78
C ARG A 332 23.38 -16.85 -7.59
N ARG A 333 22.77 -17.28 -6.53
CA ARG A 333 22.77 -16.57 -5.25
C ARG A 333 24.18 -16.13 -4.85
N GLY A 334 24.34 -14.87 -4.44
CA GLY A 334 25.61 -14.26 -4.06
C GLY A 334 26.48 -13.79 -5.24
N GLN A 335 26.04 -13.99 -6.48
CA GLN A 335 26.70 -13.43 -7.67
C GLN A 335 26.54 -11.91 -7.71
N VAL A 336 27.60 -11.19 -8.04
CA VAL A 336 27.57 -9.73 -8.20
C VAL A 336 26.76 -9.37 -9.44
N LEU A 337 25.79 -8.48 -9.26
CA LEU A 337 24.92 -7.97 -10.33
C LEU A 337 25.40 -6.62 -10.88
N GLY A 338 25.97 -5.78 -10.04
CA GLY A 338 26.48 -4.44 -10.31
C GLY A 338 26.98 -3.80 -9.03
N LEU A 339 27.26 -2.51 -9.08
CA LEU A 339 27.73 -1.75 -7.93
C LEU A 339 26.66 -0.76 -7.46
N VAL A 340 26.53 -0.59 -6.16
CA VAL A 340 25.67 0.43 -5.53
C VAL A 340 26.13 1.80 -5.97
N GLY A 341 25.18 2.68 -6.30
CA GLY A 341 25.42 4.03 -6.74
C GLY A 341 24.28 4.98 -6.35
N ASN A 342 24.13 6.07 -7.11
CA ASN A 342 23.20 7.17 -6.82
C ASN A 342 22.44 7.64 -8.07
N SER A 343 22.02 6.73 -8.95
CA SER A 343 21.32 7.06 -10.18
C SER A 343 19.78 7.08 -9.99
N GLY A 344 19.05 7.77 -10.87
CA GLY A 344 17.59 7.84 -10.84
C GLY A 344 17.03 8.70 -9.71
N ASN A 345 15.93 8.26 -9.05
CA ASN A 345 15.31 9.02 -7.95
C ASN A 345 15.99 8.72 -6.60
N SER A 346 17.27 9.01 -6.51
CA SER A 346 18.11 8.82 -5.33
C SER A 346 18.72 10.14 -4.87
N THR A 347 18.97 10.30 -3.56
CA THR A 347 19.57 11.49 -2.95
C THR A 347 21.00 11.27 -2.47
N GLU A 348 21.38 10.02 -2.27
CA GLU A 348 22.72 9.58 -1.86
C GLU A 348 22.91 8.12 -2.22
N PRO A 349 24.17 7.63 -2.35
CA PRO A 349 24.45 6.24 -2.64
C PRO A 349 23.79 5.26 -1.67
N HIS A 350 22.96 4.36 -2.20
CA HIS A 350 22.30 3.29 -1.43
C HIS A 350 21.78 2.20 -2.38
N LEU A 351 21.48 1.04 -1.84
CA LEU A 351 20.76 0.01 -2.58
C LEU A 351 19.27 0.07 -2.21
N HIS A 352 18.42 0.46 -3.17
CA HIS A 352 17.00 0.21 -3.06
C HIS A 352 16.70 -1.23 -3.48
N PHE A 353 16.03 -1.97 -2.60
CA PHE A 353 15.70 -3.38 -2.84
C PHE A 353 14.27 -3.69 -2.43
N HIS A 354 13.55 -4.42 -3.29
CA HIS A 354 12.26 -5.02 -2.95
C HIS A 354 11.97 -6.28 -3.77
N ILE A 355 10.94 -7.03 -3.36
CA ILE A 355 10.38 -8.13 -4.13
C ILE A 355 8.94 -7.78 -4.51
N SER A 356 8.57 -8.09 -5.76
CA SER A 356 7.26 -7.79 -6.33
C SER A 356 6.70 -8.97 -7.14
N ASP A 357 5.43 -8.87 -7.54
CA ASP A 357 4.70 -9.91 -8.29
C ASP A 357 4.79 -9.77 -9.82
N SER A 358 5.49 -8.75 -10.31
CA SER A 358 5.77 -8.60 -11.74
C SER A 358 7.09 -7.84 -11.99
N PRO A 359 7.72 -7.96 -13.17
CA PRO A 359 9.01 -7.34 -13.47
C PRO A 359 8.86 -5.85 -13.85
N SER A 360 8.11 -5.10 -13.07
CA SER A 360 7.90 -3.66 -13.26
C SER A 360 8.32 -2.90 -12.01
N PRO A 361 9.19 -1.88 -12.10
CA PRO A 361 9.65 -1.11 -10.95
C PRO A 361 8.52 -0.48 -10.13
N LEU A 362 7.43 -0.04 -10.78
CA LEU A 362 6.30 0.61 -10.12
C LEU A 362 4.93 0.02 -10.46
N GLY A 363 4.81 -0.71 -11.59
CA GLY A 363 3.55 -1.31 -12.06
C GLY A 363 3.32 -2.73 -11.51
N SER A 364 3.72 -2.97 -10.27
CA SER A 364 3.62 -4.27 -9.60
C SER A 364 3.10 -4.12 -8.17
N GLU A 365 2.77 -5.22 -7.53
CA GLU A 365 2.46 -5.25 -6.09
C GLU A 365 3.66 -5.78 -5.30
N GLY A 366 4.12 -5.00 -4.33
CA GLY A 366 5.19 -5.42 -3.43
C GLY A 366 4.80 -6.64 -2.59
N LEU A 367 5.65 -7.66 -2.60
CA LEU A 367 5.50 -8.89 -1.84
C LEU A 367 6.37 -8.86 -0.60
N PRO A 368 5.90 -9.35 0.56
CA PRO A 368 6.76 -9.52 1.72
C PRO A 368 7.80 -10.62 1.47
N TYR A 369 8.98 -10.38 1.98
CA TYR A 369 10.09 -11.33 1.94
C TYR A 369 10.79 -11.36 3.30
N THR A 370 11.65 -12.35 3.51
CA THR A 370 12.52 -12.41 4.68
C THR A 370 13.94 -12.72 4.23
N HIS A 371 14.93 -12.19 4.95
CA HIS A 371 16.28 -12.67 4.80
C HIS A 371 16.49 -13.94 5.61
N ASP A 372 17.17 -14.92 5.04
CA ASP A 372 17.46 -16.17 5.73
C ASP A 372 18.32 -15.95 6.98
N GLN A 373 19.23 -14.95 6.94
CA GLN A 373 20.01 -14.52 8.09
C GLN A 373 20.58 -13.11 7.96
N PHE A 374 20.69 -12.43 9.08
CA PHE A 374 21.49 -11.21 9.29
C PHE A 374 21.75 -11.04 10.79
N GLU A 375 22.68 -10.15 11.14
CA GLU A 375 22.85 -9.67 12.51
C GLU A 375 22.17 -8.32 12.67
N LEU A 376 21.33 -8.16 13.68
CA LEU A 376 20.86 -6.85 14.13
C LEU A 376 21.94 -6.27 15.05
N VAL A 377 22.57 -5.17 14.62
CA VAL A 377 23.72 -4.55 15.33
C VAL A 377 23.40 -3.17 15.90
N GLY A 378 22.22 -2.63 15.60
CA GLY A 378 21.79 -1.33 16.09
C GLY A 378 20.32 -1.06 15.82
N ARG A 379 19.81 0.02 16.45
CA ARG A 379 18.44 0.51 16.25
C ARG A 379 18.41 2.02 16.16
N CYS A 380 17.55 2.53 15.26
CA CYS A 380 17.30 3.96 15.10
C CYS A 380 15.91 4.32 15.64
N LYS A 381 15.73 5.54 16.16
CA LYS A 381 14.42 6.08 16.59
C LYS A 381 13.56 6.53 15.39
N GLY A 382 14.17 6.73 14.22
CA GLY A 382 13.57 7.14 12.97
C GLY A 382 14.57 7.01 11.82
N ALA A 383 14.24 7.46 10.63
CA ALA A 383 15.15 7.43 9.48
C ALA A 383 16.44 8.20 9.84
N PHE A 384 17.54 7.50 10.04
CA PHE A 384 18.87 8.02 10.43
C PHE A 384 18.94 8.82 11.75
N ILE A 385 17.87 8.87 12.54
CA ILE A 385 17.82 9.68 13.76
C ILE A 385 18.03 8.79 14.98
N GLY A 386 19.04 9.14 15.81
CA GLY A 386 19.26 8.51 17.09
C GLY A 386 19.55 7.01 16.96
N CYS A 387 20.33 6.62 15.96
CA CYS A 387 20.80 5.26 15.83
C CYS A 387 21.80 4.94 16.94
N ALA A 388 21.60 3.83 17.63
CA ALA A 388 22.46 3.35 18.69
C ALA A 388 22.82 1.88 18.42
N ALA A 389 24.09 1.55 18.67
CA ALA A 389 24.57 0.17 18.63
C ALA A 389 23.93 -0.63 19.78
N ILE A 390 23.68 -1.91 19.53
CA ILE A 390 23.25 -2.89 20.51
C ILE A 390 24.21 -4.09 20.52
N THR A 391 24.09 -4.97 21.50
CA THR A 391 24.73 -6.29 21.43
C THR A 391 24.22 -7.00 20.18
N PRO A 392 25.07 -7.50 19.28
CA PRO A 392 24.63 -8.16 18.05
C PRO A 392 23.70 -9.33 18.32
N GLU A 393 22.55 -9.35 17.59
CA GLU A 393 21.56 -10.39 17.67
C GLU A 393 21.43 -11.09 16.33
N ALA A 394 21.65 -12.40 16.28
CA ALA A 394 21.41 -13.18 15.07
C ALA A 394 19.90 -13.26 14.77
N LYS A 395 19.49 -12.83 13.57
CA LYS A 395 18.12 -12.90 13.05
C LYS A 395 18.06 -13.89 11.89
N ARG A 396 16.99 -14.69 11.86
CA ARG A 396 16.76 -15.68 10.79
C ARG A 396 15.31 -15.67 10.34
N GLY A 397 15.09 -15.66 9.01
CA GLY A 397 13.74 -15.67 8.45
C GLY A 397 12.93 -14.42 8.82
N GLU A 398 13.59 -13.27 8.92
CA GLU A 398 12.95 -12.01 9.27
C GLU A 398 13.08 -10.96 8.17
N LEU A 399 12.06 -10.11 8.05
CA LEU A 399 12.05 -8.90 7.24
C LEU A 399 12.59 -7.74 8.08
N PRO A 400 13.70 -7.09 7.69
CA PRO A 400 14.16 -5.89 8.36
C PRO A 400 13.11 -4.76 8.26
N ASN A 401 12.97 -3.97 9.31
CA ASN A 401 12.08 -2.81 9.33
C ASN A 401 12.89 -1.51 9.42
N GLY A 402 12.21 -0.37 9.21
CA GLY A 402 12.83 0.94 9.09
C GLY A 402 13.56 1.47 10.35
N THR A 403 13.66 0.70 11.42
CA THR A 403 14.41 1.05 12.64
C THR A 403 15.66 0.21 12.85
N MET A 404 15.93 -0.76 11.98
CA MET A 404 17.02 -1.71 12.16
C MET A 404 18.31 -1.25 11.49
N VAL A 405 19.42 -1.48 12.19
CA VAL A 405 20.79 -1.43 11.63
C VAL A 405 21.34 -2.85 11.64
N LEU A 406 21.73 -3.33 10.48
CA LEU A 406 22.08 -4.74 10.28
C LEU A 406 23.46 -4.93 9.67
N ARG A 407 23.99 -6.14 9.86
CA ARG A 407 25.17 -6.64 9.18
C ARG A 407 24.81 -7.94 8.48
N PHE A 408 25.17 -8.02 7.20
CA PHE A 408 25.05 -9.25 6.43
C PHE A 408 26.34 -10.10 6.51
N PRO A 409 26.25 -11.42 6.37
CA PRO A 409 27.41 -12.30 6.33
C PRO A 409 28.33 -12.06 5.14
#